data_365efb06bc3951d3d724d81bdf8ea97a
#
_entry.id   365efb06bc3951d3d724d81bdf8ea97a
#
_cell.length_a   1.000
_cell.length_b   1.000
_cell.length_c   1.000
_cell.angle_alpha   90.00
_cell.angle_beta   90.00
_cell.angle_gamma   90.00
#
_symmetry.space_group_name_H-M   'P 1'
#
loop_
_entity.id
_entity.type
_entity.pdbx_description
1 polymer ?
#
loop_
_entity_poly.entity_id
_entity_poly.type
_entity_poly.pdbx_seq_one_letter_code
_entity_poly.pdbx_strand_id
1 'polypeptide(L)' 'MTENLGAQLRAIRETREISLEEISQKTHIRLEYLEALENSDTDQLPEGPQRRGFLRLYASELGVALNG' A
#
# COMPACT_ATOMS: atom_id res chain seq x y z
N MET A 1 -6.31 8.09 -19.26
CA MET A 1 -5.33 7.23 -18.60
C MET A 1 -5.67 7.12 -17.13
N THR A 2 -5.72 5.93 -16.64
CA THR A 2 -6.10 5.67 -15.27
C THR A 2 -4.88 5.54 -14.41
N GLU A 3 -4.78 6.36 -13.40
CA GLU A 3 -3.69 6.21 -12.49
C GLU A 3 -4.05 5.23 -11.42
N ASN A 4 -3.11 4.37 -11.19
CA ASN A 4 -3.23 3.30 -10.23
C ASN A 4 -2.81 3.81 -8.87
N LEU A 5 -3.69 3.69 -7.88
CA LEU A 5 -3.39 4.17 -6.55
C LEU A 5 -2.17 3.48 -5.97
N GLY A 6 -2.02 2.19 -6.23
CA GLY A 6 -0.84 1.47 -5.78
C GLY A 6 0.44 2.04 -6.34
N ALA A 7 0.44 2.38 -7.63
CA ALA A 7 1.60 2.98 -8.26
C ALA A 7 1.90 4.35 -7.68
N GLN A 8 0.86 5.11 -7.36
CA GLN A 8 1.03 6.42 -6.74
C GLN A 8 1.67 6.30 -5.36
N LEU A 9 1.19 5.35 -4.57
CA LEU A 9 1.76 5.13 -3.24
C LEU A 9 3.20 4.69 -3.32
N ARG A 10 3.51 3.82 -4.29
CA ARG A 10 4.88 3.39 -4.50
C ARG A 10 5.79 4.57 -4.84
N ALA A 11 5.31 5.46 -5.72
CA ALA A 11 6.09 6.61 -6.11
C ALA A 11 6.37 7.53 -4.92
N ILE A 12 5.36 7.74 -4.08
CA ILE A 12 5.54 8.53 -2.88
C ILE A 12 6.54 7.88 -1.95
N ARG A 13 6.41 6.56 -1.76
CA ARG A 13 7.33 5.83 -0.89
C ARG A 13 8.77 5.95 -1.38
N GLU A 14 8.98 5.76 -2.67
CA GLU A 14 10.31 5.82 -3.24
C GLU A 14 10.90 7.22 -3.14
N THR A 15 10.07 8.23 -3.35
CA THR A 15 10.51 9.62 -3.21
C THR A 15 10.99 9.90 -1.79
N ARG A 16 10.37 9.28 -0.80
CA ARG A 16 10.74 9.44 0.60
C ARG A 16 11.81 8.45 1.04
N GLU A 17 12.27 7.60 0.14
CA GLU A 17 13.32 6.62 0.41
C GLU A 17 12.96 5.68 1.56
N ILE A 18 11.71 5.26 1.58
CA ILE A 18 11.23 4.32 2.59
C ILE A 18 11.13 2.94 1.95
N SER A 19 11.67 1.93 2.61
CA SER A 19 11.59 0.57 2.10
C SER A 19 10.24 -0.05 2.42
N LEU A 20 9.82 -1.03 1.61
CA LEU A 20 8.60 -1.77 1.92
C LEU A 20 8.74 -2.56 3.22
N GLU A 21 9.94 -3.02 3.51
CA GLU A 21 10.17 -3.73 4.78
C GLU A 21 9.86 -2.83 5.96
N GLU A 22 10.23 -1.57 5.86
CA GLU A 22 9.95 -0.62 6.93
C GLU A 22 8.46 -0.42 7.11
N ILE A 23 7.73 -0.28 6.00
CA ILE A 23 6.28 -0.16 6.05
C ILE A 23 5.66 -1.42 6.66
N SER A 24 6.17 -2.58 6.26
CA SER A 24 5.67 -3.85 6.79
C SER A 24 5.84 -3.92 8.30
N GLN A 25 7.00 -3.51 8.81
CA GLN A 25 7.24 -3.55 10.24
C GLN A 25 6.32 -2.62 11.01
N LYS A 26 6.05 -1.45 10.46
CA LYS A 26 5.23 -0.46 11.16
C LYS A 26 3.75 -0.79 11.10
N THR A 27 3.29 -1.38 10.01
CA THR A 27 1.86 -1.66 9.82
C THR A 27 1.49 -3.08 10.22
N HIS A 28 2.49 -3.96 10.37
CA HIS A 28 2.26 -5.40 10.60
C HIS A 28 1.55 -6.06 9.42
N ILE A 29 1.66 -5.45 8.24
CA ILE A 29 1.15 -6.04 7.01
C ILE A 29 2.29 -6.82 6.37
N ARG A 30 1.99 -8.01 5.89
CA ARG A 30 3.00 -8.84 5.23
C ARG A 30 3.56 -8.13 4.01
N LEU A 31 4.85 -8.27 3.81
CA LEU A 31 5.53 -7.63 2.69
C LEU A 31 4.89 -7.98 1.36
N GLU A 32 4.51 -9.24 1.19
CA GLU A 32 3.89 -9.69 -0.06
C GLU A 32 2.55 -8.98 -0.32
N TYR A 33 1.82 -8.64 0.74
CA TYR A 33 0.57 -7.90 0.57
C TYR A 33 0.84 -6.46 0.16
N LEU A 34 1.89 -5.85 0.73
CA LEU A 34 2.25 -4.50 0.34
C LEU A 34 2.69 -4.44 -1.11
N GLU A 35 3.45 -5.43 -1.55
CA GLU A 35 3.85 -5.52 -2.95
C GLU A 35 2.63 -5.65 -3.85
N ALA A 36 1.67 -6.47 -3.42
CA ALA A 36 0.44 -6.65 -4.19
C ALA A 36 -0.35 -5.34 -4.29
N LEU A 37 -0.38 -4.57 -3.21
CA LEU A 37 -1.06 -3.28 -3.22
C LEU A 37 -0.42 -2.34 -4.22
N GLU A 38 0.91 -2.30 -4.26
CA GLU A 38 1.61 -1.42 -5.18
C GLU A 38 1.41 -1.83 -6.63
N ASN A 39 1.30 -3.12 -6.87
CA ASN A 39 1.15 -3.65 -8.22
C ASN A 39 -0.31 -3.80 -8.64
N SER A 40 -1.24 -3.46 -7.77
CA SER A 40 -2.67 -3.66 -7.99
C SER A 40 -3.01 -5.12 -8.30
N ASP A 41 -2.26 -6.02 -7.69
CA ASP A 41 -2.45 -7.45 -7.90
C ASP A 41 -3.41 -7.96 -6.82
N THR A 42 -4.69 -7.71 -7.02
CA THR A 42 -5.68 -8.00 -6.00
C THR A 42 -5.86 -9.49 -5.75
N ASP A 43 -5.41 -10.33 -6.68
CA ASP A 43 -5.48 -11.78 -6.49
C ASP A 43 -4.58 -12.25 -5.35
N GLN A 44 -3.57 -11.48 -5.01
CA GLN A 44 -2.65 -11.83 -3.94
C GLN A 44 -3.11 -11.33 -2.58
N LEU A 45 -4.23 -10.62 -2.53
CA LEU A 45 -4.71 -10.01 -1.30
C LEU A 45 -5.92 -10.76 -0.77
N PRO A 46 -6.12 -10.74 0.56
CA PRO A 46 -7.36 -11.28 1.13
C PRO A 46 -8.54 -10.48 0.59
N GLU A 47 -9.66 -11.16 0.45
CA GLU A 47 -10.87 -10.50 -0.02
C GLU A 47 -11.55 -9.77 1.14
N GLY A 48 -12.40 -8.81 0.77
CA GLY A 48 -13.25 -8.15 1.74
C GLY A 48 -12.63 -6.92 2.36
N PRO A 49 -13.12 -6.55 3.55
CA PRO A 49 -12.70 -5.28 4.19
C PRO A 49 -11.21 -5.20 4.50
N GLN A 50 -10.53 -6.33 4.66
CA GLN A 50 -9.11 -6.33 4.98
C GLN A 50 -8.29 -5.66 3.89
N ARG A 51 -8.69 -5.86 2.64
CA ARG A 51 -7.97 -5.28 1.50
C ARG A 51 -7.95 -3.76 1.61
N ARG A 52 -9.11 -3.18 1.90
CA ARG A 52 -9.21 -1.73 2.04
C ARG A 52 -8.47 -1.25 3.28
N GLY A 53 -8.53 -2.02 4.35
CA GLY A 53 -7.81 -1.69 5.57
C GLY A 53 -6.31 -1.65 5.37
N PHE A 54 -5.77 -2.61 4.63
CA PHE A 54 -4.34 -2.63 4.32
C PHE A 54 -3.94 -1.39 3.52
N LEU A 55 -4.74 -1.05 2.52
CA LEU A 55 -4.45 0.11 1.70
C LEU A 55 -4.46 1.40 2.54
N ARG A 56 -5.42 1.50 3.44
CA ARG A 56 -5.54 2.66 4.31
C ARG A 56 -4.35 2.77 5.26
N LEU A 57 -3.93 1.66 5.83
CA LEU A 57 -2.78 1.65 6.73
C LEU A 57 -1.50 2.03 5.99
N TYR A 58 -1.33 1.49 4.80
CA TYR A 58 -0.16 1.80 3.99
C TYR A 58 -0.12 3.29 3.66
N ALA A 59 -1.23 3.83 3.19
CA ALA A 59 -1.30 5.24 2.86
C ALA A 59 -1.04 6.10 4.09
N SER A 60 -1.56 5.70 5.23
CA SER A 60 -1.37 6.43 6.47
C SER A 60 0.11 6.50 6.86
N GLU A 61 0.84 5.41 6.67
CA GLU A 61 2.27 5.41 6.96
C GLU A 61 3.03 6.37 6.07
N LEU A 62 2.55 6.59 4.87
CA LEU A 62 3.17 7.54 3.96
C LEU A 62 2.66 8.96 4.16
N GLY A 63 1.73 9.16 5.08
CA GLY A 63 1.18 10.48 5.32
C GLY A 63 0.18 10.91 4.26
N VAL A 64 -0.42 9.95 3.57
CA VAL A 64 -1.38 10.22 2.51
C VAL A 64 -2.78 9.96 3.03
N ALA A 65 -3.67 10.94 2.90
CA ALA A 65 -5.06 10.76 3.29
C ALA A 65 -5.83 10.19 2.12
N LEU A 66 -6.53 9.10 2.37
CA LEU A 66 -7.42 8.52 1.37
C LEU A 66 -8.83 8.99 1.65
N ASN A 67 -9.38 9.71 0.68
CA ASN A 67 -10.76 10.17 0.76
C ASN A 67 -11.60 9.19 -0.02
N GLY A 68 -12.42 8.47 0.68
CA GLY A 68 -13.14 7.54 -0.08
C GLY A 68 -14.40 7.09 0.41
#